data_76b2fc9a858a67ce746d18883c019138
#
_entry.id   76b2fc9a858a67ce746d18883c019138
#
_cell.length_a   1.000
_cell.length_b   1.000
_cell.length_c   1.000
_cell.angle_alpha   90.00
_cell.angle_beta   90.00
_cell.angle_gamma   90.00
#
_symmetry.space_group_name_H-M   'P 1'
#
loop_
_entity.id
_entity.type
_entity.pdbx_description
1 polymer ?
#
loop_
_entity_poly.entity_id
_entity_poly.type
_entity_poly.pdbx_seq_one_letter_code
_entity_poly.pdbx_strand_id
1 'polypeptide(L)'
;MRQRVMIAMALSCRPRLLIADEPTTALDVTIQAEILDLLLSLVEDDGMSLVFITHDLAVLSQIATHGVVLEDGRVVETAPISTLLSAPASLVTQGLLRDATATLWRAPASRGSGAEPQKEPPGGAP
;
A
#
# COMPACT_ATOMS: atom_id res chain seq x y z
N MET A 1 -11.88 12.79 4.99
CA MET A 1 -12.18 14.16 4.48
C MET A 1 -10.94 15.06 4.48
N ARG A 2 -10.18 15.15 5.56
CA ARG A 2 -9.01 16.06 5.65
C ARG A 2 -7.96 15.82 4.57
N GLN A 3 -7.62 14.56 4.26
CA GLN A 3 -6.60 14.18 3.30
C GLN A 3 -6.93 14.68 1.89
N ARG A 4 -8.18 14.49 1.44
CA ARG A 4 -8.63 14.95 0.12
C ARG A 4 -8.59 16.48 -0.01
N VAL A 5 -8.93 17.19 1.06
CA VAL A 5 -8.85 18.67 1.09
C VAL A 5 -7.40 19.14 0.98
N MET A 6 -6.47 18.51 1.69
CA MET A 6 -5.05 18.84 1.61
C MET A 6 -4.48 18.59 0.21
N ILE A 7 -4.85 17.49 -0.44
CA ILE A 7 -4.47 17.19 -1.82
C ILE A 7 -5.04 18.25 -2.76
N ALA A 8 -6.33 18.57 -2.64
CA ALA A 8 -6.97 19.60 -3.45
C ALA A 8 -6.30 20.98 -3.30
N MET A 9 -5.91 21.36 -2.09
CA MET A 9 -5.15 22.59 -1.82
C MET A 9 -3.78 22.57 -2.50
N ALA A 10 -3.04 21.46 -2.38
CA ALA A 10 -1.74 21.32 -3.02
C ALA A 10 -1.82 21.41 -4.55
N LEU A 11 -2.90 20.88 -5.13
CA LEU A 11 -3.15 20.88 -6.57
C LEU A 11 -3.68 22.22 -7.13
N SER A 12 -4.21 23.09 -6.27
CA SER A 12 -4.79 24.37 -6.69
C SER A 12 -3.82 25.26 -7.48
N CYS A 13 -2.51 25.12 -7.22
CA CYS A 13 -1.44 25.83 -7.90
C CYS A 13 -0.93 25.15 -9.17
N ARG A 14 -1.51 24.02 -9.60
CA ARG A 14 -1.06 23.19 -10.73
C ARG A 14 0.44 22.87 -10.67
N PRO A 15 0.92 22.20 -9.63
CA PRO A 15 2.34 21.92 -9.46
C PRO A 15 2.82 20.92 -10.50
N ARG A 16 4.09 21.01 -10.88
CA ARG A 16 4.77 20.00 -11.71
C ARG A 16 5.31 18.85 -10.89
N LEU A 17 5.47 19.04 -9.60
CA LEU A 17 5.95 18.06 -8.62
C LEU A 17 5.08 18.13 -7.37
N LEU A 18 4.56 16.98 -6.94
CA LEU A 18 3.88 16.81 -5.68
C LEU A 18 4.75 15.95 -4.74
N ILE A 19 4.95 16.41 -3.51
CA ILE A 19 5.60 15.62 -2.47
C ILE A 19 4.53 15.22 -1.46
N ALA A 20 4.28 13.91 -1.34
CA ALA A 20 3.32 13.33 -0.44
C ALA A 20 4.05 12.58 0.68
N ASP A 21 4.03 13.13 1.89
CA ASP A 21 4.68 12.56 3.07
C ASP A 21 3.64 11.82 3.91
N GLU A 22 3.77 10.50 3.97
CA GLU A 22 2.86 9.59 4.68
C GLU A 22 1.36 9.83 4.39
N PRO A 23 0.94 10.01 3.11
CA PRO A 23 -0.41 10.48 2.80
C PRO A 23 -1.51 9.46 3.11
N THR A 24 -1.16 8.19 3.33
CA THR A 24 -2.10 7.11 3.61
C THR A 24 -2.00 6.56 5.04
N THR A 25 -1.14 7.12 5.88
CA THR A 25 -1.00 6.72 7.28
C THR A 25 -2.29 6.95 8.05
N ALA A 26 -2.68 5.98 8.89
CA ALA A 26 -3.89 5.98 9.71
C ALA A 26 -5.22 6.03 8.92
N LEU A 27 -5.20 5.75 7.62
CA LEU A 27 -6.40 5.55 6.79
C LEU A 27 -6.81 4.08 6.75
N ASP A 28 -8.11 3.80 6.61
CA ASP A 28 -8.56 2.45 6.32
C ASP A 28 -8.20 2.04 4.88
N VAL A 29 -8.25 0.75 4.59
CA VAL A 29 -7.80 0.18 3.29
C VAL A 29 -8.58 0.77 2.11
N THR A 30 -9.87 1.03 2.26
CA THR A 30 -10.72 1.58 1.20
C THR A 30 -10.34 3.02 0.88
N ILE A 31 -10.20 3.86 1.89
CA ILE A 31 -9.80 5.26 1.72
C ILE A 31 -8.36 5.37 1.20
N GLN A 32 -7.47 4.50 1.67
CA GLN A 32 -6.11 4.40 1.16
C GLN A 32 -6.09 4.13 -0.35
N ALA A 33 -6.84 3.13 -0.82
CA ALA A 33 -6.95 2.82 -2.24
C ALA A 33 -7.47 4.01 -3.06
N GLU A 34 -8.51 4.69 -2.59
CA GLU A 34 -9.05 5.88 -3.26
C GLU A 34 -8.04 7.03 -3.37
N ILE A 35 -7.21 7.24 -2.34
CA ILE A 35 -6.15 8.26 -2.37
C ILE A 35 -5.04 7.87 -3.36
N LEU A 36 -4.64 6.59 -3.39
CA LEU A 36 -3.64 6.11 -4.33
C LEU A 36 -4.11 6.24 -5.78
N ASP A 37 -5.35 5.87 -6.08
CA ASP A 37 -5.95 6.01 -7.40
C ASP A 37 -6.02 7.47 -7.84
N LEU A 38 -6.38 8.37 -6.93
CA LEU A 38 -6.37 9.81 -7.20
C LEU A 38 -4.96 10.30 -7.54
N LEU A 39 -3.95 9.94 -6.77
CA LEU A 39 -2.57 10.37 -7.01
C LEU A 39 -2.02 9.81 -8.32
N LEU A 40 -2.34 8.56 -8.66
CA LEU A 40 -1.94 7.94 -9.93
C LEU A 40 -2.59 8.65 -11.11
N SER A 41 -3.89 8.97 -11.05
CA SER A 41 -4.57 9.69 -12.12
C SER A 41 -3.95 11.07 -12.38
N LEU A 42 -3.53 11.77 -11.34
CA LEU A 42 -2.86 13.07 -11.47
C LEU A 42 -1.48 12.96 -12.14
N VAL A 43 -0.74 11.89 -11.87
CA VAL A 43 0.54 11.61 -12.52
C VAL A 43 0.33 11.30 -14.01
N GLU A 44 -0.66 10.47 -14.33
CA GLU A 44 -0.92 10.00 -15.69
C GLU A 44 -1.59 11.08 -16.55
N ASP A 45 -2.62 11.74 -16.03
CA ASP A 45 -3.43 12.69 -16.80
C ASP A 45 -2.79 14.07 -16.91
N ASP A 46 -2.18 14.56 -15.83
CA ASP A 46 -1.59 15.90 -15.76
C ASP A 46 -0.07 15.91 -16.02
N GLY A 47 0.56 14.74 -16.18
CA GLY A 47 2.01 14.62 -16.37
C GLY A 47 2.82 15.12 -15.18
N MET A 48 2.24 15.08 -13.99
CA MET A 48 2.85 15.54 -12.75
C MET A 48 3.85 14.50 -12.23
N SER A 49 4.98 14.97 -11.68
CA SER A 49 5.90 14.10 -10.96
C SER A 49 5.46 13.94 -9.51
N LEU A 50 5.61 12.73 -8.96
CA LEU A 50 5.23 12.41 -7.59
C LEU A 50 6.43 11.87 -6.81
N VAL A 51 6.70 12.46 -5.66
CA VAL A 51 7.57 11.89 -4.61
C VAL A 51 6.66 11.42 -3.49
N PHE A 52 6.61 10.11 -3.30
CA PHE A 52 5.77 9.47 -2.28
C PHE A 52 6.65 8.92 -1.15
N ILE A 53 6.47 9.42 0.05
CA ILE A 53 7.25 9.04 1.23
C ILE A 53 6.38 8.16 2.11
N THR A 54 6.85 6.94 2.40
CA THR A 54 6.18 5.99 3.28
C THR A 54 7.16 4.93 3.77
N HIS A 55 6.84 4.29 4.87
CA HIS A 55 7.52 3.08 5.33
C HIS A 55 6.85 1.78 4.86
N ASP A 56 5.73 1.88 4.15
CA ASP A 56 4.96 0.73 3.64
C ASP A 56 5.36 0.39 2.20
N LEU A 57 6.17 -0.65 2.05
CA LEU A 57 6.61 -1.15 0.73
C LEU A 57 5.46 -1.71 -0.11
N ALA A 58 4.39 -2.21 0.51
CA ALA A 58 3.23 -2.70 -0.21
C ALA A 58 2.49 -1.54 -0.92
N VAL A 59 2.43 -0.38 -0.28
CA VAL A 59 1.90 0.84 -0.89
C VAL A 59 2.81 1.32 -2.02
N LEU A 60 4.12 1.36 -1.80
CA LEU A 60 5.08 1.77 -2.83
C LEU A 60 5.01 0.90 -4.08
N SER A 61 4.78 -0.41 -3.94
CA SER A 61 4.66 -1.32 -5.07
C SER A 61 3.52 -0.99 -6.02
N GLN A 62 2.51 -0.28 -5.55
CA GLN A 62 1.34 0.10 -6.33
C GLN A 62 1.49 1.45 -7.04
N ILE A 63 2.33 2.35 -6.54
CA ILE A 63 2.36 3.74 -7.00
C ILE A 63 3.71 4.17 -7.57
N ALA A 64 4.81 3.53 -7.19
CA ALA A 64 6.15 3.98 -7.55
C ALA A 64 6.84 3.03 -8.53
N THR A 65 7.68 3.59 -9.41
CA THR A 65 8.56 2.84 -10.31
C THR A 65 9.96 2.66 -9.75
N HIS A 66 10.45 3.65 -9.00
CA HIS A 66 11.76 3.66 -8.36
C HIS A 66 11.62 3.99 -6.87
N GLY A 67 12.50 3.43 -6.07
CA GLY A 67 12.58 3.70 -4.64
C GLY A 67 13.96 4.15 -4.19
N VAL A 68 13.96 5.00 -3.18
CA VAL A 68 15.14 5.44 -2.44
C VAL A 68 14.90 5.10 -0.98
N VAL A 69 15.75 4.28 -0.39
CA VAL A 69 15.67 3.90 1.02
C VAL A 69 16.62 4.76 1.84
N LEU A 70 16.08 5.36 2.88
CA LEU A 70 16.81 6.25 3.79
C LEU A 70 16.92 5.63 5.17
N GLU A 71 18.08 5.76 5.79
CA GLU A 71 18.34 5.46 7.19
C GLU A 71 19.21 6.57 7.78
N ASP A 72 18.81 7.11 8.92
CA ASP A 72 19.52 8.20 9.62
C ASP A 72 19.94 9.37 8.70
N GLY A 73 19.02 9.77 7.79
CA GLY A 73 19.26 10.86 6.85
C GLY A 73 20.21 10.54 5.70
N ARG A 74 20.57 9.27 5.51
CA ARG A 74 21.44 8.81 4.42
C ARG A 74 20.73 7.86 3.49
N VAL A 75 21.05 7.95 2.20
CA VAL A 75 20.58 6.97 1.22
C VAL A 75 21.37 5.67 1.40
N VAL A 76 20.67 4.59 1.73
CA VAL A 76 21.26 3.25 1.91
C VAL A 76 21.02 2.32 0.73
N GLU A 77 19.97 2.59 -0.06
CA GLU A 77 19.68 1.83 -1.28
C GLU A 77 18.85 2.67 -2.26
N THR A 78 19.11 2.50 -3.55
CA THR A 78 18.33 3.09 -4.64
C THR A 78 18.19 2.07 -5.76
N ALA A 79 16.97 1.72 -6.12
CA ALA A 79 16.71 0.75 -7.18
C ALA A 79 15.28 0.86 -7.71
N PRO A 80 14.96 0.23 -8.86
CA PRO A 80 13.59 -0.01 -9.27
C PRO A 80 12.81 -0.73 -8.15
N ILE A 81 11.52 -0.41 -7.99
CA ILE A 81 10.69 -1.03 -6.94
C ILE A 81 10.69 -2.55 -7.05
N SER A 82 10.65 -3.11 -8.26
CA SER A 82 10.72 -4.56 -8.47
C SER A 82 11.99 -5.19 -7.87
N THR A 83 13.12 -4.50 -7.95
CA THR A 83 14.39 -4.97 -7.36
C THR A 83 14.37 -4.84 -5.84
N LEU A 84 13.88 -3.73 -5.30
CA LEU A 84 13.74 -3.54 -3.84
C LEU A 84 12.88 -4.62 -3.20
N LEU A 85 11.84 -5.08 -3.91
CA LEU A 85 10.92 -6.11 -3.42
C LEU A 85 11.46 -7.53 -3.57
N SER A 86 12.22 -7.83 -4.64
CA SER A 86 12.67 -9.20 -4.95
C SER A 86 14.09 -9.51 -4.46
N ALA A 87 14.98 -8.53 -4.49
CA ALA A 87 16.40 -8.71 -4.18
C ALA A 87 17.00 -7.47 -3.47
N PRO A 88 16.49 -7.12 -2.27
CA PRO A 88 16.98 -5.97 -1.52
C PRO A 88 18.44 -6.17 -1.10
N ALA A 89 19.28 -5.17 -1.37
CA ALA A 89 20.70 -5.21 -1.03
C ALA A 89 20.96 -4.80 0.42
N SER A 90 20.23 -3.81 0.94
CA SER A 90 20.43 -3.31 2.30
C SER A 90 19.64 -4.10 3.35
N LEU A 91 20.22 -4.20 4.56
CA LEU A 91 19.51 -4.80 5.70
C LEU A 91 18.27 -4.03 6.09
N VAL A 92 18.26 -2.72 5.88
CA VAL A 92 17.11 -1.85 6.15
C VAL A 92 15.95 -2.21 5.24
N THR A 93 16.19 -2.34 3.93
CA THR A 93 15.16 -2.74 2.97
C THR A 93 14.63 -4.14 3.27
N GLN A 94 15.52 -5.08 3.64
CA GLN A 94 15.12 -6.42 4.06
C GLN A 94 14.23 -6.39 5.31
N GLY A 95 14.51 -5.51 6.28
CA GLY A 95 13.67 -5.30 7.45
C GLY A 95 12.28 -4.78 7.10
N LEU A 96 12.20 -3.75 6.26
CA LEU A 96 10.94 -3.19 5.77
C LEU A 96 10.08 -4.24 5.04
N LEU A 97 10.70 -5.12 4.24
CA LEU A 97 9.99 -6.22 3.57
C LEU A 97 9.43 -7.24 4.56
N ARG A 98 10.18 -7.60 5.60
CA ARG A 98 9.68 -8.53 6.63
C ARG A 98 8.47 -7.95 7.36
N ASP A 99 8.49 -6.66 7.68
CA ASP A 99 7.39 -5.99 8.36
C ASP A 99 6.16 -5.91 7.45
N ALA A 100 6.34 -5.62 6.17
CA ALA A 100 5.26 -5.62 5.19
C ALA A 100 4.61 -7.00 5.03
N THR A 101 5.41 -8.08 4.95
CA THR A 101 4.90 -9.45 4.85
C THR A 101 4.23 -9.91 6.14
N ALA A 102 4.72 -9.52 7.30
CA ALA A 102 4.09 -9.82 8.59
C ALA A 102 2.71 -9.16 8.72
N THR A 103 2.53 -7.97 8.16
CA THR A 103 1.24 -7.27 8.15
C THR A 103 0.24 -7.92 7.20
N LEU A 104 0.68 -8.40 6.04
CA LEU A 104 -0.16 -9.13 5.08
C LEU A 104 -0.63 -10.48 5.64
N TRP A 105 0.18 -11.16 6.46
CA TRP A 105 -0.20 -12.43 7.11
C TRP A 105 -1.22 -12.24 8.25
N ARG A 106 -1.44 -11.04 8.74
CA ARG A 106 -2.48 -10.70 9.70
C ARG A 106 -3.83 -10.35 9.07
N ALA A 107 -4.06 -10.64 7.80
CA ALA A 107 -5.39 -10.60 7.24
C ALA A 107 -6.29 -11.54 8.08
N PRO A 108 -7.45 -11.09 8.57
CA PRO A 108 -8.32 -11.91 9.39
C PRO A 108 -8.64 -13.16 8.61
N ALA A 109 -8.37 -14.32 9.22
CA ALA A 109 -8.80 -15.59 8.70
C ALA A 109 -10.26 -15.45 8.25
N SER A 110 -10.52 -15.70 6.99
CA SER A 110 -11.87 -15.77 6.44
C SER A 110 -12.72 -16.54 7.44
N ARG A 111 -13.78 -15.89 7.93
CA ARG A 111 -14.79 -16.58 8.75
C ARG A 111 -15.18 -17.82 7.98
N GLY A 112 -14.83 -18.97 8.54
CA GLY A 112 -15.19 -20.24 8.00
C GLY A 112 -16.68 -20.22 7.71
N SER A 113 -17.02 -20.50 6.50
CA SER A 113 -18.35 -20.89 6.07
C SER A 113 -18.82 -21.98 7.04
N GLY A 114 -19.80 -21.63 7.88
CA GLY A 114 -20.45 -22.60 8.74
C GLY A 114 -20.99 -23.73 7.86
N ALA A 115 -20.35 -24.88 7.95
CA ALA A 115 -20.96 -26.10 7.48
C ALA A 115 -22.14 -26.39 8.39
N GLU A 116 -23.33 -26.16 7.89
CA GLU A 116 -24.56 -26.67 8.48
C GLU A 116 -24.46 -28.20 8.59
N PRO A 117 -24.72 -28.80 9.75
CA PRO A 117 -24.77 -30.26 9.84
C PRO A 117 -25.98 -30.76 9.05
N GLN A 118 -25.69 -31.55 8.02
CA GLN A 118 -26.73 -32.27 7.27
C GLN A 118 -27.48 -33.18 8.24
N LYS A 119 -28.78 -32.90 8.37
CA LYS A 119 -29.75 -33.71 9.08
C LYS A 119 -29.96 -35.01 8.29
N GLU A 120 -29.49 -36.13 8.83
CA GLU A 120 -29.80 -37.46 8.31
C GLU A 120 -31.32 -37.68 8.26
N PRO A 121 -31.84 -38.25 7.19
CA PRO A 121 -33.24 -38.70 7.15
C PRO A 121 -33.42 -39.91 8.04
N PRO A 122 -34.57 -40.03 8.75
CA PRO A 122 -34.82 -41.19 9.59
C PRO A 122 -35.04 -42.42 8.71
N GLY A 123 -34.21 -43.44 8.98
CA GLY A 123 -34.34 -44.74 8.34
C GLY A 123 -35.69 -45.37 8.63
N GLY A 124 -36.41 -45.65 7.59
CA GLY A 124 -37.56 -46.53 7.66
C GLY A 124 -37.10 -47.96 7.84
N ALA A 125 -37.54 -48.61 8.90
CA ALA A 125 -37.47 -50.06 9.07
C ALA A 125 -38.79 -50.71 8.61
N PRO A 126 -38.73 -52.02 8.36
CA PRO A 126 -39.55 -52.78 7.43
C PRO A 126 -40.99 -52.95 7.79
#